data_c003d4a67ee389eab7fc1112cedd4acc
#
_entry.id   c003d4a67ee389eab7fc1112cedd4acc
#
_cell.length_a   1.000
_cell.length_b   1.000
_cell.length_c   1.000
_cell.angle_alpha   90.00
_cell.angle_beta   90.00
_cell.angle_gamma   90.00
#
_symmetry.space_group_name_H-M   'P 1'
#
loop_
_entity.id
_entity.type
_entity.pdbx_description
1 polymer ?
#
loop_
_entity_poly.entity_id
_entity_poly.type
_entity_poly.pdbx_seq_one_letter_code
_entity_poly.pdbx_strand_id
1 'polypeptide(L)'
;MSREISPAFSPNTLFAKSKVYMSRGLRAKHAGVLDEYQLWASLALELLAKSSLSNVHPALVADPSHYQSLFAACGHPLSPDVKTITAKTLFERLSHISKSFDKRIQKFCEQLALRRNSEIHSGESPFSGMSSEAWEAKFWHAAHMILEIQNKELEQWLGADEAQAPRQILKEAKEAIAMMVKTRIAHALEDFKLKHKSEKKQEELINASKQAKPWGHYDRFSFSIDNFQLHECPGCKGMGVIGGTQYDEEISQDQDPDDPFTEYVDVTYATEEFVCLVCELHLLGSQEISATELPDEFYDTEEREREFEPDYGND
;
A
#
# COMPACT_ATOMS: atom_id res chain seq x y z
N MET A 1 -32.39 -11.13 -17.76
CA MET A 1 -32.52 -10.52 -16.42
C MET A 1 -31.14 -10.15 -15.95
N SER A 2 -30.86 -8.85 -15.75
CA SER A 2 -29.61 -8.42 -15.09
C SER A 2 -29.63 -8.96 -13.67
N ARG A 3 -28.62 -9.77 -13.32
CA ARG A 3 -28.48 -10.32 -11.98
C ARG A 3 -28.05 -9.18 -11.07
N GLU A 4 -28.85 -8.86 -10.07
CA GLU A 4 -28.57 -7.74 -9.16
C GLU A 4 -27.65 -8.22 -8.04
N ILE A 5 -26.47 -7.58 -7.95
CA ILE A 5 -25.50 -7.83 -6.89
C ILE A 5 -26.12 -7.37 -5.56
N SER A 6 -25.97 -8.18 -4.51
CA SER A 6 -26.43 -7.79 -3.17
C SER A 6 -25.84 -6.40 -2.77
N PRO A 7 -26.65 -5.51 -2.18
CA PRO A 7 -26.18 -4.20 -1.71
C PRO A 7 -24.96 -4.25 -0.80
N ALA A 8 -24.77 -5.38 -0.07
CA ALA A 8 -23.61 -5.60 0.80
C ALA A 8 -22.27 -5.67 0.02
N PHE A 9 -22.33 -6.01 -1.27
CA PHE A 9 -21.17 -6.15 -2.15
C PHE A 9 -21.19 -5.17 -3.32
N SER A 10 -22.22 -4.34 -3.44
CA SER A 10 -22.31 -3.34 -4.52
C SER A 10 -21.30 -2.21 -4.29
N PRO A 11 -20.40 -1.91 -5.25
CA PRO A 11 -19.42 -0.83 -5.10
C PRO A 11 -20.08 0.53 -4.87
N ASN A 12 -21.17 0.82 -5.57
CA ASN A 12 -21.89 2.08 -5.44
C ASN A 12 -22.56 2.23 -4.06
N THR A 13 -23.14 1.16 -3.53
CA THR A 13 -23.80 1.18 -2.21
C THR A 13 -22.77 1.34 -1.11
N LEU A 14 -21.64 0.63 -1.20
CA LEU A 14 -20.51 0.76 -0.27
C LEU A 14 -19.94 2.17 -0.29
N PHE A 15 -19.73 2.75 -1.49
CA PHE A 15 -19.26 4.12 -1.66
C PHE A 15 -20.23 5.13 -1.05
N ALA A 16 -21.52 5.03 -1.35
CA ALA A 16 -22.55 5.92 -0.81
C ALA A 16 -22.60 5.85 0.73
N LYS A 17 -22.48 4.65 1.31
CA LYS A 17 -22.45 4.46 2.76
C LYS A 17 -21.17 5.04 3.37
N SER A 18 -20.01 4.91 2.71
CA SER A 18 -18.76 5.52 3.17
C SER A 18 -18.87 7.05 3.24
N LYS A 19 -19.52 7.68 2.25
CA LYS A 19 -19.81 9.13 2.26
C LYS A 19 -20.65 9.55 3.46
N VAL A 20 -21.70 8.80 3.76
CA VAL A 20 -22.57 9.07 4.92
C VAL A 20 -21.77 9.01 6.23
N TYR A 21 -20.90 8.03 6.38
CA TYR A 21 -20.08 7.87 7.58
C TYR A 21 -19.02 8.96 7.69
N MET A 22 -18.37 9.30 6.57
CA MET A 22 -17.41 10.41 6.58
C MET A 22 -18.08 11.75 6.90
N SER A 23 -19.26 12.02 6.36
CA SER A 23 -20.04 13.21 6.70
C SER A 23 -20.41 13.28 8.19
N ARG A 24 -20.66 12.14 8.84
CA ARG A 24 -20.87 12.09 10.31
C ARG A 24 -19.58 12.44 11.05
N GLY A 25 -18.44 11.88 10.60
CA GLY A 25 -17.13 12.19 11.14
C GLY A 25 -16.79 13.68 11.04
N LEU A 26 -16.97 14.28 9.86
CA LEU A 26 -16.69 15.70 9.66
C LEU A 26 -17.58 16.60 10.53
N ARG A 27 -18.86 16.25 10.72
CA ARG A 27 -19.74 16.97 11.67
C ARG A 27 -19.24 16.85 13.10
N ALA A 28 -18.78 15.67 13.54
CA ALA A 28 -18.19 15.50 14.87
C ALA A 28 -16.91 16.33 15.02
N LYS A 29 -16.05 16.36 13.96
CA LYS A 29 -14.86 17.21 13.93
C LYS A 29 -15.19 18.69 14.09
N HIS A 30 -16.17 19.19 13.35
CA HIS A 30 -16.62 20.59 13.45
C HIS A 30 -17.22 20.91 14.83
N ALA A 31 -17.82 19.92 15.49
CA ALA A 31 -18.30 20.04 16.86
C ALA A 31 -17.22 19.91 17.94
N GLY A 32 -15.96 19.61 17.56
CA GLY A 32 -14.85 19.40 18.49
C GLY A 32 -14.83 18.04 19.18
N VAL A 33 -15.64 17.07 18.73
CA VAL A 33 -15.74 15.71 19.29
C VAL A 33 -14.82 14.79 18.49
N LEU A 34 -13.52 14.80 18.86
CA LEU A 34 -12.46 14.20 18.03
C LEU A 34 -12.45 12.67 18.06
N ASP A 35 -12.85 12.05 19.14
CA ASP A 35 -12.99 10.59 19.27
C ASP A 35 -14.09 10.04 18.35
N GLU A 36 -15.26 10.69 18.33
CA GLU A 36 -16.31 10.36 17.37
C GLU A 36 -15.88 10.59 15.92
N TYR A 37 -15.16 11.68 15.66
CA TYR A 37 -14.60 11.94 14.32
C TYR A 37 -13.75 10.78 13.86
N GLN A 38 -12.81 10.33 14.69
CA GLN A 38 -11.88 9.24 14.34
C GLN A 38 -12.62 7.91 14.19
N LEU A 39 -13.62 7.64 15.02
CA LEU A 39 -14.46 6.45 14.88
C LEU A 39 -15.21 6.42 13.54
N TRP A 40 -15.96 7.49 13.23
CA TRP A 40 -16.71 7.57 11.98
C TRP A 40 -15.80 7.56 10.75
N ALA A 41 -14.66 8.23 10.81
CA ALA A 41 -13.68 8.23 9.73
C ALA A 41 -13.08 6.84 9.49
N SER A 42 -12.76 6.07 10.54
CA SER A 42 -12.26 4.71 10.42
C SER A 42 -13.28 3.76 9.78
N LEU A 43 -14.55 3.88 10.15
CA LEU A 43 -15.65 3.13 9.52
C LEU A 43 -15.86 3.54 8.05
N ALA A 44 -15.75 4.84 7.76
CA ALA A 44 -15.84 5.36 6.40
C ALA A 44 -14.71 4.85 5.51
N LEU A 45 -13.47 4.82 6.01
CA LEU A 45 -12.30 4.33 5.29
C LEU A 45 -12.44 2.85 4.93
N GLU A 46 -12.89 2.01 5.86
CA GLU A 46 -13.12 0.58 5.58
C GLU A 46 -14.19 0.37 4.50
N LEU A 47 -15.28 1.14 4.54
CA LEU A 47 -16.32 1.05 3.51
C LEU A 47 -15.82 1.58 2.15
N LEU A 48 -14.99 2.62 2.16
CA LEU A 48 -14.34 3.15 0.96
C LEU A 48 -13.42 2.11 0.33
N ALA A 49 -12.61 1.44 1.15
CA ALA A 49 -11.73 0.36 0.75
C ALA A 49 -12.52 -0.85 0.19
N LYS A 50 -13.62 -1.24 0.85
CA LYS A 50 -14.52 -2.28 0.33
C LYS A 50 -15.15 -1.87 -1.00
N SER A 51 -15.53 -0.61 -1.17
CA SER A 51 -16.04 -0.09 -2.43
C SER A 51 -14.99 -0.20 -3.54
N SER A 52 -13.74 0.18 -3.24
CA SER A 52 -12.63 0.10 -4.18
C SER A 52 -12.39 -1.33 -4.65
N LEU A 53 -12.22 -2.26 -3.71
CA LEU A 53 -12.00 -3.66 -4.01
C LEU A 53 -13.19 -4.29 -4.76
N SER A 54 -14.42 -3.93 -4.37
CA SER A 54 -15.64 -4.37 -5.04
C SER A 54 -15.80 -3.80 -6.46
N ASN A 55 -15.21 -2.65 -6.74
CA ASN A 55 -15.19 -2.07 -8.08
C ASN A 55 -14.32 -2.89 -9.04
N VAL A 56 -13.28 -3.56 -8.53
CA VAL A 56 -12.53 -4.56 -9.29
C VAL A 56 -13.42 -5.80 -9.50
N HIS A 57 -13.87 -6.42 -8.42
CA HIS A 57 -14.88 -7.48 -8.49
C HIS A 57 -15.55 -7.68 -7.12
N PRO A 58 -16.91 -7.77 -7.04
CA PRO A 58 -17.63 -7.90 -5.78
C PRO A 58 -17.26 -9.14 -4.96
N ALA A 59 -16.87 -10.24 -5.58
CA ALA A 59 -16.41 -11.45 -4.89
C ALA A 59 -15.15 -11.23 -4.04
N LEU A 60 -14.33 -10.22 -4.39
CA LEU A 60 -13.14 -9.88 -3.61
C LEU A 60 -13.47 -9.32 -2.20
N VAL A 61 -14.69 -8.87 -1.99
CA VAL A 61 -15.17 -8.37 -0.68
C VAL A 61 -15.95 -9.43 0.10
N ALA A 62 -16.40 -10.49 -0.57
CA ALA A 62 -17.12 -11.60 0.07
C ALA A 62 -16.15 -12.47 0.89
N ASP A 63 -16.62 -12.98 2.05
CA ASP A 63 -15.89 -13.98 2.83
C ASP A 63 -15.81 -15.29 2.02
N PRO A 64 -14.61 -15.76 1.63
CA PRO A 64 -14.45 -16.94 0.80
C PRO A 64 -14.87 -18.23 1.51
N SER A 65 -14.87 -18.26 2.85
CA SER A 65 -15.33 -19.40 3.65
C SER A 65 -16.85 -19.51 3.73
N HIS A 66 -17.58 -18.45 3.32
CA HIS A 66 -19.03 -18.38 3.37
C HIS A 66 -19.62 -18.37 1.95
N TYR A 67 -19.86 -19.55 1.38
CA TYR A 67 -20.27 -19.72 -0.03
C TYR A 67 -21.51 -18.90 -0.43
N GLN A 68 -22.47 -18.70 0.50
CA GLN A 68 -23.66 -17.88 0.24
C GLN A 68 -23.27 -16.41 -0.05
N SER A 69 -22.21 -15.90 0.59
CA SER A 69 -21.68 -14.57 0.29
C SER A 69 -21.06 -14.48 -1.09
N LEU A 70 -20.33 -15.51 -1.53
CA LEU A 70 -19.78 -15.58 -2.89
C LEU A 70 -20.91 -15.58 -3.93
N PHE A 71 -21.95 -16.41 -3.74
CA PHE A 71 -23.10 -16.40 -4.63
C PHE A 71 -23.82 -15.05 -4.66
N ALA A 72 -24.01 -14.40 -3.51
CA ALA A 72 -24.62 -13.08 -3.43
C ALA A 72 -23.78 -11.99 -4.11
N ALA A 73 -22.45 -12.07 -4.01
CA ALA A 73 -21.52 -11.19 -4.70
C ALA A 73 -21.51 -11.38 -6.23
N CYS A 74 -21.82 -12.60 -6.69
CA CYS A 74 -21.97 -12.93 -8.12
C CYS A 74 -23.40 -12.69 -8.66
N GLY A 75 -24.29 -12.06 -7.89
CA GLY A 75 -25.67 -11.75 -8.30
C GLY A 75 -26.64 -12.91 -8.14
N HIS A 76 -26.32 -13.92 -7.31
CA HIS A 76 -27.17 -15.08 -7.00
C HIS A 76 -27.40 -15.19 -5.48
N PRO A 77 -28.13 -14.26 -4.85
CA PRO A 77 -28.34 -14.31 -3.40
C PRO A 77 -29.16 -15.56 -3.02
N LEU A 78 -28.56 -16.41 -2.19
CA LEU A 78 -29.20 -17.62 -1.66
C LEU A 78 -29.80 -17.38 -0.26
N SER A 79 -29.28 -16.38 0.45
CA SER A 79 -29.63 -16.03 1.82
C SER A 79 -29.42 -14.52 2.06
N PRO A 80 -30.19 -13.90 2.95
CA PRO A 80 -29.91 -12.54 3.43
C PRO A 80 -28.68 -12.49 4.35
N ASP A 81 -28.27 -13.63 4.92
CA ASP A 81 -27.05 -13.72 5.74
C ASP A 81 -25.82 -13.73 4.83
N VAL A 82 -25.12 -12.59 4.81
CA VAL A 82 -23.91 -12.40 4.02
C VAL A 82 -22.79 -11.88 4.90
N LYS A 83 -21.56 -12.33 4.64
CA LYS A 83 -20.36 -11.98 5.37
C LYS A 83 -19.33 -11.34 4.43
N THR A 84 -18.72 -10.27 4.88
CA THR A 84 -17.60 -9.65 4.17
C THR A 84 -16.28 -10.08 4.82
N ILE A 85 -15.19 -9.97 4.06
CA ILE A 85 -13.83 -10.19 4.57
C ILE A 85 -13.50 -9.26 5.72
N THR A 86 -12.52 -9.67 6.53
CA THR A 86 -11.98 -8.87 7.64
C THR A 86 -11.26 -7.62 7.12
N ALA A 87 -11.09 -6.61 7.97
CA ALA A 87 -10.34 -5.41 7.59
C ALA A 87 -8.87 -5.72 7.24
N LYS A 88 -8.24 -6.68 7.93
CA LYS A 88 -6.88 -7.12 7.61
C LYS A 88 -6.82 -7.67 6.18
N THR A 89 -7.64 -8.65 5.84
CA THR A 89 -7.71 -9.23 4.49
C THR A 89 -8.07 -8.19 3.43
N LEU A 90 -8.92 -7.21 3.78
CA LEU A 90 -9.30 -6.11 2.89
C LEU A 90 -8.09 -5.27 2.48
N PHE A 91 -7.31 -4.80 3.45
CA PHE A 91 -6.14 -3.94 3.17
C PHE A 91 -4.98 -4.72 2.54
N GLU A 92 -4.82 -5.99 2.90
CA GLU A 92 -3.89 -6.91 2.24
C GLU A 92 -4.23 -7.07 0.75
N ARG A 93 -5.50 -7.31 0.39
CA ARG A 93 -5.92 -7.40 -1.02
C ARG A 93 -5.74 -6.09 -1.78
N LEU A 94 -5.91 -4.93 -1.15
CA LEU A 94 -5.67 -3.64 -1.80
C LEU A 94 -4.20 -3.45 -2.18
N SER A 95 -3.25 -3.90 -1.37
CA SER A 95 -1.82 -3.81 -1.69
C SER A 95 -1.41 -4.67 -2.89
N HIS A 96 -2.20 -5.71 -3.23
CA HIS A 96 -1.98 -6.51 -4.44
C HIS A 96 -2.57 -5.91 -5.72
N ILE A 97 -3.43 -4.89 -5.62
CA ILE A 97 -4.06 -4.26 -6.80
C ILE A 97 -3.57 -2.84 -7.06
N SER A 98 -2.71 -2.29 -6.19
CA SER A 98 -2.17 -0.96 -6.36
C SER A 98 -0.81 -0.81 -5.71
N LYS A 99 0.21 -0.51 -6.52
CA LYS A 99 1.56 -0.20 -6.04
C LYS A 99 1.62 1.02 -5.13
N SER A 100 0.70 1.97 -5.30
CA SER A 100 0.63 3.17 -4.47
C SER A 100 0.07 2.90 -3.07
N PHE A 101 -0.60 1.75 -2.87
CA PHE A 101 -1.09 1.31 -1.56
C PHE A 101 -0.05 0.42 -0.88
N ASP A 102 1.05 1.03 -0.46
CA ASP A 102 2.23 0.36 0.09
C ASP A 102 2.01 -0.28 1.47
N LYS A 103 2.97 -1.06 1.94
CA LYS A 103 2.94 -1.73 3.26
C LYS A 103 2.80 -0.76 4.42
N ARG A 104 3.29 0.47 4.29
CA ARG A 104 3.17 1.50 5.33
C ARG A 104 1.73 1.99 5.49
N ILE A 105 1.06 2.22 4.35
CA ILE A 105 -0.37 2.59 4.30
C ILE A 105 -1.22 1.43 4.80
N GLN A 106 -0.96 0.21 4.31
CA GLN A 106 -1.64 -1.00 4.76
C GLN A 106 -1.58 -1.13 6.28
N LYS A 107 -0.39 -1.07 6.87
CA LYS A 107 -0.18 -1.17 8.32
C LYS A 107 -0.92 -0.08 9.10
N PHE A 108 -0.94 1.14 8.60
CA PHE A 108 -1.72 2.23 9.20
C PHE A 108 -3.23 1.89 9.20
N CYS A 109 -3.77 1.45 8.07
CA CYS A 109 -5.19 1.09 7.94
C CYS A 109 -5.57 -0.08 8.85
N GLU A 110 -4.72 -1.10 8.96
CA GLU A 110 -4.91 -2.24 9.86
C GLU A 110 -4.93 -1.79 11.34
N GLN A 111 -3.98 -0.94 11.73
CA GLN A 111 -3.94 -0.38 13.09
C GLN A 111 -5.17 0.46 13.41
N LEU A 112 -5.65 1.24 12.44
CA LEU A 112 -6.87 2.02 12.60
C LEU A 112 -8.10 1.12 12.78
N ALA A 113 -8.18 0.03 12.02
CA ALA A 113 -9.26 -0.96 12.15
C ALA A 113 -9.22 -1.69 13.50
N LEU A 114 -8.03 -2.00 14.02
CA LEU A 114 -7.87 -2.59 15.35
C LEU A 114 -8.36 -1.63 16.44
N ARG A 115 -7.99 -0.35 16.38
CA ARG A 115 -8.47 0.67 17.31
C ARG A 115 -9.99 0.80 17.29
N ARG A 116 -10.57 0.86 16.08
CA ARG A 116 -12.03 0.90 15.93
C ARG A 116 -12.70 -0.34 16.53
N ASN A 117 -12.13 -1.53 16.36
CA ASN A 117 -12.67 -2.74 16.97
C ASN A 117 -12.61 -2.68 18.50
N SER A 118 -11.50 -2.22 19.07
CA SER A 118 -11.37 -2.03 20.52
C SER A 118 -12.39 -1.01 21.05
N GLU A 119 -12.57 0.13 20.37
CA GLU A 119 -13.55 1.15 20.71
C GLU A 119 -15.00 0.64 20.75
N ILE A 120 -15.36 -0.25 19.81
CA ILE A 120 -16.75 -0.75 19.68
C ILE A 120 -17.02 -1.96 20.57
N HIS A 121 -16.01 -2.81 20.81
CA HIS A 121 -16.19 -4.14 21.40
C HIS A 121 -15.53 -4.32 22.77
N SER A 122 -14.84 -3.32 23.30
CA SER A 122 -14.22 -3.37 24.63
C SER A 122 -14.57 -2.13 25.48
N GLY A 123 -14.13 -2.11 26.71
CA GLY A 123 -14.24 -0.92 27.59
C GLY A 123 -13.10 0.08 27.40
N GLU A 124 -12.26 -0.11 26.39
CA GLU A 124 -11.16 0.80 26.06
C GLU A 124 -11.65 1.96 25.20
N SER A 125 -10.97 3.10 25.29
CA SER A 125 -11.23 4.30 24.48
C SER A 125 -9.97 4.70 23.71
N PRO A 126 -9.53 3.90 22.71
CA PRO A 126 -8.25 4.08 22.03
C PRO A 126 -8.18 5.35 21.17
N PHE A 127 -9.30 6.00 20.89
CA PHE A 127 -9.33 7.28 20.20
C PHE A 127 -9.22 8.48 21.16
N SER A 128 -9.46 8.27 22.45
CA SER A 128 -9.32 9.31 23.46
C SER A 128 -7.85 9.75 23.59
N GLY A 129 -7.60 11.05 23.45
CA GLY A 129 -6.25 11.63 23.59
C GLY A 129 -5.31 11.43 22.39
N MET A 130 -5.79 10.90 21.29
CA MET A 130 -5.00 10.80 20.06
C MET A 130 -4.91 12.16 19.35
N SER A 131 -3.67 12.64 19.09
CA SER A 131 -3.46 13.87 18.32
C SER A 131 -4.06 13.76 16.92
N SER A 132 -4.97 14.67 16.57
CA SER A 132 -5.60 14.69 15.24
C SER A 132 -4.62 15.02 14.13
N GLU A 133 -3.63 15.88 14.36
CA GLU A 133 -2.70 16.34 13.32
C GLU A 133 -1.85 15.20 12.73
N ALA A 134 -1.24 14.38 13.59
CA ALA A 134 -0.40 13.27 13.15
C ALA A 134 -1.21 12.13 12.49
N TRP A 135 -2.49 11.99 12.85
CA TRP A 135 -3.39 10.99 12.32
C TRP A 135 -4.00 11.42 10.99
N GLU A 136 -4.44 12.67 10.85
CA GLU A 136 -5.17 13.16 9.68
C GLU A 136 -4.36 13.07 8.40
N ALA A 137 -3.09 13.45 8.43
CA ALA A 137 -2.23 13.35 7.24
C ALA A 137 -2.17 11.92 6.69
N LYS A 138 -2.00 10.92 7.56
CA LYS A 138 -1.99 9.50 7.19
C LYS A 138 -3.36 9.01 6.73
N PHE A 139 -4.41 9.44 7.39
CA PHE A 139 -5.78 9.09 7.04
C PHE A 139 -6.17 9.61 5.65
N TRP A 140 -5.90 10.88 5.39
CA TRP A 140 -6.20 11.48 4.09
C TRP A 140 -5.34 10.90 2.98
N HIS A 141 -4.09 10.55 3.28
CA HIS A 141 -3.24 9.85 2.33
C HIS A 141 -3.81 8.47 1.98
N ALA A 142 -4.16 7.65 2.97
CA ALA A 142 -4.79 6.36 2.73
C ALA A 142 -6.11 6.48 1.95
N ALA A 143 -6.96 7.45 2.30
CA ALA A 143 -8.21 7.70 1.60
C ALA A 143 -7.98 8.12 0.13
N HIS A 144 -6.97 8.96 -0.12
CA HIS A 144 -6.60 9.40 -1.46
C HIS A 144 -6.14 8.22 -2.33
N MET A 145 -5.23 7.38 -1.82
CA MET A 145 -4.78 6.17 -2.52
C MET A 145 -5.94 5.21 -2.85
N ILE A 146 -6.86 4.99 -1.90
CA ILE A 146 -8.03 4.14 -2.13
C ILE A 146 -8.99 4.75 -3.17
N LEU A 147 -9.10 6.07 -3.22
CA LEU A 147 -9.90 6.77 -4.24
C LEU A 147 -9.26 6.65 -5.62
N GLU A 148 -7.93 6.80 -5.73
CA GLU A 148 -7.19 6.63 -6.98
C GLU A 148 -7.41 5.26 -7.61
N ILE A 149 -7.42 4.18 -6.83
CA ILE A 149 -7.73 2.82 -7.31
C ILE A 149 -9.08 2.76 -8.04
N GLN A 150 -10.03 3.63 -7.67
CA GLN A 150 -11.35 3.73 -8.29
C GLN A 150 -11.45 4.82 -9.37
N ASN A 151 -10.34 5.51 -9.69
CA ASN A 151 -10.33 6.71 -10.53
C ASN A 151 -11.27 7.80 -9.99
N LYS A 152 -11.27 8.03 -8.68
CA LYS A 152 -12.10 9.04 -7.99
C LYS A 152 -11.23 10.02 -7.20
N GLU A 153 -11.77 11.23 -7.08
CA GLU A 153 -11.17 12.33 -6.33
C GLU A 153 -11.86 12.56 -4.99
N LEU A 154 -11.19 13.28 -4.08
CA LEU A 154 -11.75 13.65 -2.77
C LEU A 154 -13.09 14.37 -2.86
N GLU A 155 -13.29 15.22 -3.88
CA GLU A 155 -14.54 15.94 -4.10
C GLU A 155 -15.72 15.02 -4.37
N GLN A 156 -15.50 13.91 -5.04
CA GLN A 156 -16.56 12.93 -5.30
C GLN A 156 -16.99 12.22 -4.02
N TRP A 157 -16.08 12.12 -3.05
CA TRP A 157 -16.35 11.51 -1.75
C TRP A 157 -16.91 12.51 -0.73
N LEU A 158 -16.31 13.69 -0.61
CA LEU A 158 -16.59 14.67 0.43
C LEU A 158 -17.51 15.83 -0.01
N GLY A 159 -17.50 16.15 -1.31
CA GLY A 159 -18.00 17.41 -1.84
C GLY A 159 -16.88 18.45 -1.94
N ALA A 160 -17.09 19.48 -2.75
CA ALA A 160 -16.05 20.46 -3.08
C ALA A 160 -15.52 21.22 -1.85
N ASP A 161 -16.41 21.64 -0.96
CA ASP A 161 -16.04 22.46 0.20
C ASP A 161 -15.23 21.66 1.23
N GLU A 162 -15.71 20.46 1.58
CA GLU A 162 -15.06 19.60 2.57
C GLU A 162 -13.76 18.96 2.06
N ALA A 163 -13.53 18.91 0.75
CA ALA A 163 -12.30 18.37 0.16
C ALA A 163 -11.11 19.36 0.24
N GLN A 164 -11.35 20.66 0.47
CA GLN A 164 -10.29 21.67 0.46
C GLN A 164 -9.26 21.44 1.58
N ALA A 165 -9.71 21.26 2.81
CA ALA A 165 -8.82 21.04 3.95
C ALA A 165 -8.00 19.74 3.82
N PRO A 166 -8.58 18.56 3.47
CA PRO A 166 -7.82 17.36 3.15
C PRO A 166 -6.76 17.55 2.05
N ARG A 167 -7.09 18.23 0.96
CA ARG A 167 -6.12 18.54 -0.10
C ARG A 167 -4.95 19.36 0.38
N GLN A 168 -5.22 20.38 1.20
CA GLN A 168 -4.15 21.20 1.78
C GLN A 168 -3.26 20.36 2.71
N ILE A 169 -3.84 19.52 3.56
CA ILE A 169 -3.11 18.60 4.44
C ILE A 169 -2.20 17.65 3.62
N LEU A 170 -2.72 17.08 2.54
CA LEU A 170 -1.94 16.20 1.66
C LEU A 170 -0.77 16.92 1.00
N LYS A 171 -1.00 18.15 0.51
CA LYS A 171 0.03 18.98 -0.10
C LYS A 171 1.14 19.31 0.91
N GLU A 172 0.78 19.80 2.09
CA GLU A 172 1.72 20.13 3.16
C GLU A 172 2.50 18.91 3.64
N ALA A 173 1.84 17.74 3.77
CA ALA A 173 2.48 16.48 4.12
C ALA A 173 3.51 16.06 3.07
N LYS A 174 3.17 16.16 1.78
CA LYS A 174 4.10 15.84 0.68
C LYS A 174 5.33 16.75 0.69
N GLU A 175 5.14 18.06 0.87
CA GLU A 175 6.23 19.04 0.96
C GLU A 175 7.10 18.77 2.19
N ALA A 176 6.50 18.46 3.35
CA ALA A 176 7.22 18.13 4.57
C ALA A 176 8.06 16.85 4.42
N ILE A 177 7.50 15.80 3.79
CA ILE A 177 8.23 14.56 3.51
C ILE A 177 9.41 14.81 2.59
N ALA A 178 9.23 15.57 1.50
CA ALA A 178 10.30 15.89 0.59
C ALA A 178 11.45 16.65 1.28
N MET A 179 11.13 17.62 2.15
CA MET A 179 12.12 18.35 2.94
C MET A 179 12.82 17.44 3.95
N MET A 180 12.08 16.57 4.64
CA MET A 180 12.64 15.59 5.59
C MET A 180 13.59 14.61 4.90
N VAL A 181 13.23 14.09 3.73
CA VAL A 181 14.08 13.19 2.93
C VAL A 181 15.34 13.89 2.50
N LYS A 182 15.24 15.13 1.97
CA LYS A 182 16.41 15.93 1.59
C LYS A 182 17.36 16.16 2.77
N THR A 183 16.81 16.46 3.95
CA THR A 183 17.60 16.66 5.18
C THR A 183 18.28 15.35 5.61
N ARG A 184 17.55 14.21 5.58
CA ARG A 184 18.09 12.89 5.91
C ARG A 184 19.24 12.48 4.97
N ILE A 185 19.09 12.73 3.67
CA ILE A 185 20.15 12.50 2.67
C ILE A 185 21.39 13.31 3.00
N ALA A 186 21.22 14.61 3.31
CA ALA A 186 22.32 15.49 3.67
C ALA A 186 23.05 15.01 4.94
N HIS A 187 22.31 14.66 5.99
CA HIS A 187 22.89 14.12 7.23
C HIS A 187 23.62 12.79 7.00
N ALA A 188 23.03 11.84 6.28
CA ALA A 188 23.69 10.57 5.99
C ALA A 188 25.01 10.76 5.23
N LEU A 189 25.05 11.70 4.30
CA LEU A 189 26.26 12.06 3.56
C LEU A 189 27.31 12.73 4.46
N GLU A 190 26.89 13.64 5.35
CA GLU A 190 27.77 14.31 6.30
C GLU A 190 28.37 13.31 7.29
N ASP A 191 27.57 12.46 7.89
CA ASP A 191 28.01 11.40 8.81
C ASP A 191 29.00 10.44 8.13
N PHE A 192 28.75 10.06 6.88
CA PHE A 192 29.66 9.24 6.09
C PHE A 192 31.03 9.93 5.91
N LYS A 193 31.05 11.24 5.58
CA LYS A 193 32.26 12.01 5.43
C LYS A 193 33.01 12.20 6.76
N LEU A 194 32.28 12.37 7.86
CA LEU A 194 32.87 12.49 9.19
C LEU A 194 33.49 11.18 9.67
N LYS A 195 32.81 10.04 9.42
CA LYS A 195 33.31 8.69 9.73
C LYS A 195 34.58 8.35 8.90
N HIS A 196 34.60 8.79 7.63
CA HIS A 196 35.66 8.45 6.67
C HIS A 196 36.31 9.71 6.11
N LYS A 197 37.21 10.32 6.91
CA LYS A 197 37.85 11.64 6.59
C LYS A 197 38.72 11.65 5.32
N SER A 198 39.19 10.49 4.84
CA SER A 198 40.01 10.37 3.64
C SER A 198 39.10 10.15 2.41
N GLU A 199 39.18 11.03 1.43
CA GLU A 199 38.47 10.90 0.15
C GLU A 199 38.78 9.55 -0.54
N LYS A 200 40.04 9.14 -0.53
CA LYS A 200 40.44 7.83 -1.06
C LYS A 200 39.69 6.68 -0.37
N LYS A 201 39.47 6.75 0.95
CA LYS A 201 38.74 5.74 1.69
C LYS A 201 37.25 5.77 1.36
N GLN A 202 36.68 6.96 1.14
CA GLN A 202 35.29 7.10 0.68
C GLN A 202 35.10 6.46 -0.69
N GLU A 203 35.98 6.73 -1.65
CA GLU A 203 35.96 6.12 -2.99
C GLU A 203 36.14 4.59 -2.94
N GLU A 204 37.03 4.07 -2.10
CA GLU A 204 37.21 2.64 -1.89
C GLU A 204 35.91 1.97 -1.43
N LEU A 205 35.20 2.55 -0.46
CA LEU A 205 33.93 2.05 0.06
C LEU A 205 32.82 2.12 -0.99
N ILE A 206 32.72 3.23 -1.71
CA ILE A 206 31.75 3.39 -2.82
C ILE A 206 32.00 2.35 -3.90
N ASN A 207 33.25 2.14 -4.31
CA ASN A 207 33.58 1.16 -5.33
C ASN A 207 33.39 -0.30 -4.84
N ALA A 208 33.68 -0.58 -3.58
CA ALA A 208 33.41 -1.90 -2.98
C ALA A 208 31.91 -2.23 -2.96
N SER A 209 31.05 -1.22 -2.74
CA SER A 209 29.60 -1.42 -2.73
C SER A 209 29.02 -1.87 -4.08
N LYS A 210 29.71 -1.56 -5.20
CA LYS A 210 29.29 -2.00 -6.56
C LYS A 210 29.37 -3.50 -6.78
N GLN A 211 30.12 -4.20 -5.91
CA GLN A 211 30.25 -5.67 -5.96
C GLN A 211 29.41 -6.35 -4.85
N ALA A 212 28.63 -5.60 -4.12
CA ALA A 212 27.76 -6.14 -3.08
C ALA A 212 26.70 -7.07 -3.69
N LYS A 213 26.34 -8.09 -2.92
CA LYS A 213 25.28 -9.01 -3.30
C LYS A 213 23.99 -8.59 -2.55
N PRO A 214 22.89 -8.27 -3.27
CA PRO A 214 21.69 -7.73 -2.63
C PRO A 214 21.16 -8.60 -1.50
N TRP A 215 21.07 -9.91 -1.68
CA TRP A 215 20.50 -10.87 -0.72
C TRP A 215 21.20 -10.92 0.65
N GLY A 216 22.44 -10.48 0.76
CA GLY A 216 23.19 -10.41 2.03
C GLY A 216 22.69 -9.30 2.96
N HIS A 217 21.69 -8.52 2.55
CA HIS A 217 21.23 -7.32 3.26
C HIS A 217 19.74 -7.37 3.62
N TYR A 218 19.09 -8.52 3.44
CA TYR A 218 17.67 -8.72 3.72
C TYR A 218 17.28 -8.32 5.15
N ASP A 219 18.13 -8.60 6.14
CA ASP A 219 17.88 -8.28 7.56
C ASP A 219 17.82 -6.77 7.86
N ARG A 220 18.19 -5.92 6.90
CA ARG A 220 18.15 -4.45 7.06
C ARG A 220 16.80 -3.85 6.73
N PHE A 221 15.93 -4.59 6.05
CA PHE A 221 14.60 -4.11 5.71
C PHE A 221 13.65 -4.17 6.90
N SER A 222 12.79 -3.15 7.00
CA SER A 222 11.79 -3.03 8.06
C SER A 222 10.50 -3.76 7.72
N PHE A 223 10.25 -3.99 6.43
CA PHE A 223 9.09 -4.70 5.92
C PHE A 223 9.48 -6.05 5.34
N SER A 224 8.49 -6.95 5.25
CA SER A 224 8.62 -8.15 4.43
C SER A 224 8.57 -7.71 2.97
N ILE A 225 9.59 -8.01 2.21
CA ILE A 225 9.74 -7.71 0.78
C ILE A 225 9.86 -9.02 -0.01
N ASP A 226 9.40 -9.01 -1.25
CA ASP A 226 9.38 -10.19 -2.09
C ASP A 226 10.66 -10.30 -2.93
N ASN A 227 11.19 -9.15 -3.39
CA ASN A 227 12.44 -9.10 -4.16
C ASN A 227 13.20 -7.78 -3.89
N PHE A 228 14.49 -7.76 -4.27
CA PHE A 228 15.38 -6.62 -4.04
C PHE A 228 16.46 -6.51 -5.12
N GLN A 229 16.85 -5.26 -5.42
CA GLN A 229 17.82 -4.94 -6.45
C GLN A 229 18.83 -3.88 -5.97
N LEU A 230 20.06 -3.91 -6.52
CA LEU A 230 21.03 -2.84 -6.26
C LEU A 230 20.67 -1.56 -7.03
N HIS A 231 20.74 -0.43 -6.33
CA HIS A 231 20.52 0.87 -6.91
C HIS A 231 21.47 1.95 -6.35
N GLU A 232 21.81 2.96 -7.15
CA GLU A 232 22.69 4.02 -6.71
C GLU A 232 22.03 4.89 -5.63
N CYS A 233 22.75 5.15 -4.55
CA CYS A 233 22.27 5.99 -3.45
C CYS A 233 22.17 7.46 -3.88
N PRO A 234 21.02 8.13 -3.66
CA PRO A 234 20.86 9.54 -4.00
C PRO A 234 21.80 10.47 -3.23
N GLY A 235 22.33 10.01 -2.08
CA GLY A 235 23.25 10.78 -1.24
C GLY A 235 24.72 10.58 -1.58
N CYS A 236 25.27 9.41 -1.30
CA CYS A 236 26.71 9.16 -1.38
C CYS A 236 27.19 8.59 -2.73
N LYS A 237 26.28 8.29 -3.64
CA LYS A 237 26.57 7.63 -4.94
C LYS A 237 27.18 6.24 -4.85
N GLY A 238 27.24 5.65 -3.67
CA GLY A 238 27.50 4.22 -3.49
C GLY A 238 26.25 3.39 -3.74
N MET A 239 26.40 2.07 -3.84
CA MET A 239 25.24 1.20 -4.03
C MET A 239 24.46 1.04 -2.72
N GLY A 240 23.17 1.02 -2.84
CA GLY A 240 22.21 0.58 -1.85
C GLY A 240 21.34 -0.53 -2.43
N VAL A 241 20.41 -1.01 -1.64
CA VAL A 241 19.44 -2.03 -2.01
C VAL A 241 18.05 -1.43 -1.94
N ILE A 242 17.32 -1.45 -3.06
CA ILE A 242 15.87 -1.25 -3.07
C ILE A 242 15.20 -2.60 -2.81
N GLY A 243 14.13 -2.58 -2.05
CA GLY A 243 13.28 -3.74 -1.80
C GLY A 243 11.84 -3.41 -2.12
N GLY A 244 11.10 -4.38 -2.65
CA GLY A 244 9.73 -4.17 -3.08
C GLY A 244 8.84 -5.39 -2.93
N THR A 245 7.54 -5.13 -3.10
CA THR A 245 6.48 -6.13 -3.09
C THR A 245 5.98 -6.35 -4.50
N GLN A 246 5.85 -7.61 -4.90
CA GLN A 246 5.27 -7.97 -6.19
C GLN A 246 3.83 -7.44 -6.29
N TYR A 247 3.51 -6.83 -7.44
CA TYR A 247 2.15 -6.38 -7.71
C TYR A 247 1.64 -6.75 -9.11
N ASP A 248 2.54 -7.11 -10.03
CA ASP A 248 2.17 -7.55 -11.38
C ASP A 248 3.15 -8.60 -11.90
N GLU A 249 2.68 -9.46 -12.80
CA GLU A 249 3.50 -10.43 -13.50
C GLU A 249 2.91 -10.73 -14.88
N GLU A 250 3.78 -10.95 -15.86
CA GLU A 250 3.38 -11.38 -17.20
C GLU A 250 4.37 -12.41 -17.74
N ILE A 251 3.89 -13.27 -18.62
CA ILE A 251 4.77 -14.24 -19.31
C ILE A 251 5.74 -13.44 -20.17
N SER A 252 7.04 -13.62 -19.95
CA SER A 252 8.07 -12.91 -20.71
C SER A 252 7.98 -13.26 -22.20
N GLN A 253 8.32 -12.29 -23.04
CA GLN A 253 8.42 -12.51 -24.48
C GLN A 253 9.69 -13.32 -24.86
N ASP A 254 10.70 -13.30 -24.00
CA ASP A 254 11.99 -13.96 -24.19
C ASP A 254 11.98 -15.40 -23.63
N GLN A 255 11.11 -16.26 -24.18
CA GLN A 255 11.06 -17.67 -23.84
C GLN A 255 12.16 -18.44 -24.56
N ASP A 256 12.76 -19.45 -23.90
CA ASP A 256 13.70 -20.39 -24.57
C ASP A 256 12.91 -21.41 -25.39
N PRO A 257 12.99 -21.37 -26.73
CA PRO A 257 12.27 -22.33 -27.58
C PRO A 257 12.80 -23.77 -27.46
N ASP A 258 14.01 -23.96 -26.93
CA ASP A 258 14.64 -25.26 -26.77
C ASP A 258 14.33 -25.91 -25.40
N ASP A 259 13.79 -25.11 -24.45
CA ASP A 259 13.33 -25.60 -23.13
C ASP A 259 11.82 -25.45 -22.95
N PRO A 260 11.04 -26.51 -23.27
CA PRO A 260 9.59 -26.47 -23.11
C PRO A 260 9.11 -26.59 -21.66
N PHE A 261 9.98 -26.89 -20.70
CA PHE A 261 9.64 -27.14 -19.30
C PHE A 261 9.81 -25.90 -18.43
N THR A 262 10.60 -24.93 -18.88
CA THR A 262 10.81 -23.66 -18.16
C THR A 262 9.97 -22.56 -18.78
N GLU A 263 9.37 -21.75 -17.92
CA GLU A 263 8.66 -20.54 -18.28
C GLU A 263 9.36 -19.33 -17.63
N TYR A 264 9.67 -18.34 -18.46
CA TYR A 264 10.21 -17.07 -17.98
C TYR A 264 9.05 -16.09 -17.74
N VAL A 265 9.00 -15.53 -16.54
CA VAL A 265 7.93 -14.61 -16.09
C VAL A 265 8.58 -13.30 -15.71
N ASP A 266 8.17 -12.21 -16.35
CA ASP A 266 8.58 -10.85 -16.00
C ASP A 266 7.71 -10.37 -14.83
N VAL A 267 8.35 -10.17 -13.68
CA VAL A 267 7.69 -9.78 -12.44
C VAL A 267 8.02 -8.34 -12.13
N THR A 268 6.98 -7.57 -11.79
CA THR A 268 7.10 -6.16 -11.41
C THR A 268 6.92 -6.00 -9.91
N TYR A 269 7.87 -5.27 -9.30
CA TYR A 269 7.88 -4.99 -7.88
C TYR A 269 7.72 -3.50 -7.62
N ALA A 270 6.77 -3.12 -6.76
CA ALA A 270 6.65 -1.76 -6.25
C ALA A 270 7.74 -1.51 -5.21
N THR A 271 8.54 -0.45 -5.38
CA THR A 271 9.60 -0.11 -4.44
C THR A 271 9.01 0.41 -3.13
N GLU A 272 9.31 -0.28 -2.04
CA GLU A 272 8.81 0.08 -0.71
C GLU A 272 9.87 0.59 0.24
N GLU A 273 11.13 0.19 0.02
CA GLU A 273 12.20 0.49 0.96
C GLU A 273 13.54 0.61 0.23
N PHE A 274 14.41 1.51 0.71
CA PHE A 274 15.78 1.65 0.24
C PHE A 274 16.74 1.74 1.41
N VAL A 275 17.83 0.95 1.37
CA VAL A 275 18.90 0.97 2.37
C VAL A 275 20.24 1.11 1.67
N CYS A 276 20.97 2.20 1.96
CA CYS A 276 22.32 2.40 1.44
C CYS A 276 23.34 1.53 2.18
N LEU A 277 24.20 0.85 1.43
CA LEU A 277 25.25 0.00 2.01
C LEU A 277 26.48 0.79 2.47
N VAL A 278 26.60 2.08 2.09
CA VAL A 278 27.77 2.94 2.32
C VAL A 278 27.49 3.98 3.38
N CYS A 279 26.48 4.84 3.20
CA CYS A 279 26.15 5.93 4.11
C CYS A 279 25.00 5.64 5.07
N GLU A 280 24.47 4.42 5.04
CA GLU A 280 23.39 3.98 5.91
C GLU A 280 22.07 4.76 5.75
N LEU A 281 21.92 5.52 4.64
CA LEU A 281 20.64 6.16 4.33
C LEU A 281 19.55 5.11 4.22
N HIS A 282 18.44 5.33 4.94
CA HIS A 282 17.30 4.44 4.97
C HIS A 282 16.02 5.23 4.65
N LEU A 283 15.30 4.82 3.61
CA LEU A 283 14.04 5.42 3.16
C LEU A 283 12.94 4.37 3.22
N LEU A 284 11.75 4.80 3.66
CA LEU A 284 10.62 3.91 3.96
C LEU A 284 9.33 4.40 3.28
N GLY A 285 8.72 3.49 2.52
CA GLY A 285 7.45 3.71 1.85
C GLY A 285 7.57 4.55 0.58
N SER A 286 6.56 4.40 -0.27
CA SER A 286 6.49 5.01 -1.60
C SER A 286 6.68 6.54 -1.58
N GLN A 287 6.18 7.23 -0.55
CA GLN A 287 6.30 8.68 -0.44
C GLN A 287 7.74 9.16 -0.26
N GLU A 288 8.55 8.44 0.54
CA GLU A 288 9.96 8.80 0.74
C GLU A 288 10.81 8.43 -0.49
N ILE A 289 10.47 7.33 -1.16
CA ILE A 289 11.11 6.90 -2.42
C ILE A 289 10.82 7.93 -3.52
N SER A 290 9.55 8.27 -3.77
CA SER A 290 9.14 9.25 -4.79
C SER A 290 9.63 10.68 -4.52
N ALA A 291 10.13 10.97 -3.32
CA ALA A 291 10.80 12.24 -3.01
C ALA A 291 12.28 12.26 -3.46
N THR A 292 12.77 11.22 -4.11
CA THR A 292 14.14 11.05 -4.63
C THR A 292 14.13 10.69 -6.11
N GLU A 293 15.32 10.40 -6.66
CA GLU A 293 15.50 9.86 -8.03
C GLU A 293 15.48 8.33 -8.07
N LEU A 294 15.15 7.65 -6.95
CA LEU A 294 15.01 6.20 -6.93
C LEU A 294 13.76 5.78 -7.71
N PRO A 295 13.79 4.61 -8.38
CA PRO A 295 12.64 4.14 -9.14
C PRO A 295 11.49 3.75 -8.20
N ASP A 296 10.26 4.08 -8.60
CA ASP A 296 9.04 3.67 -7.88
C ASP A 296 8.74 2.17 -8.06
N GLU A 297 9.35 1.56 -9.07
CA GLU A 297 9.21 0.13 -9.38
C GLU A 297 10.49 -0.41 -10.00
N PHE A 298 10.69 -1.72 -9.91
CA PHE A 298 11.76 -2.45 -10.57
C PHE A 298 11.27 -3.81 -11.07
N TYR A 299 12.05 -4.40 -11.99
CA TYR A 299 11.66 -5.60 -12.71
C TYR A 299 12.70 -6.68 -12.50
N ASP A 300 12.22 -7.93 -12.46
CA ASP A 300 13.08 -9.12 -12.49
C ASP A 300 12.39 -10.20 -13.34
N THR A 301 13.19 -11.02 -14.02
CA THR A 301 12.67 -12.16 -14.78
C THR A 301 12.95 -13.42 -13.98
N GLU A 302 11.88 -14.11 -13.59
CA GLU A 302 11.94 -15.35 -12.83
C GLU A 302 11.82 -16.56 -13.76
N GLU A 303 12.63 -17.58 -13.48
CA GLU A 303 12.48 -18.90 -14.09
C GLU A 303 11.52 -19.73 -13.25
N ARG A 304 10.47 -20.25 -13.87
CA ARG A 304 9.47 -21.11 -13.23
C ARG A 304 9.30 -22.40 -14.00
N GLU A 305 8.98 -23.48 -13.31
CA GLU A 305 8.56 -24.71 -13.95
C GLU A 305 7.20 -24.50 -14.62
N ARG A 306 7.12 -24.82 -15.94
CA ARG A 306 5.86 -24.67 -16.67
C ARG A 306 4.85 -25.69 -16.19
N GLU A 307 3.73 -25.23 -15.66
CA GLU A 307 2.62 -26.10 -15.29
C GLU A 307 1.90 -26.60 -16.57
N PHE A 308 1.97 -27.90 -16.81
CA PHE A 308 1.17 -28.53 -17.85
C PHE A 308 -0.17 -28.97 -17.26
N GLU A 309 -1.26 -28.40 -17.75
CA GLU A 309 -2.57 -29.00 -17.45
C GLU A 309 -2.57 -30.44 -17.96
N PRO A 310 -2.83 -31.44 -17.11
CA PRO A 310 -2.94 -32.81 -17.59
C PRO A 310 -4.10 -32.87 -18.58
N ASP A 311 -3.81 -33.34 -19.80
CA ASP A 311 -4.84 -33.60 -20.81
C ASP A 311 -5.72 -34.75 -20.29
N TYR A 312 -6.78 -34.38 -19.59
CA TYR A 312 -7.83 -35.31 -19.28
C TYR A 312 -8.62 -35.58 -20.56
N GLY A 313 -8.08 -36.49 -21.40
CA GLY A 313 -8.76 -36.95 -22.59
C GLY A 313 -10.18 -37.38 -22.20
N ASN A 314 -11.15 -36.65 -22.70
CA ASN A 314 -12.54 -37.06 -22.65
C ASN A 314 -12.71 -38.22 -23.64
N ASP A 315 -12.45 -39.46 -23.19
CA ASP A 315 -12.93 -40.66 -23.84
C ASP A 315 -14.40 -40.92 -23.50
#